data_7d165f58acdc8426beedb98f0f1f6bad
#
_entry.id   7d165f58acdc8426beedb98f0f1f6bad
#
_cell.length_a   1.000
_cell.length_b   1.000
_cell.length_c   1.000
_cell.angle_alpha   90.00
_cell.angle_beta   90.00
_cell.angle_gamma   90.00
#
_symmetry.space_group_name_H-M   'P 1'
#
loop_
_entity.id
_entity.type
_entity.pdbx_description
1 polymer ?
#
loop_
_entity_poly.entity_id
_entity_poly.type
_entity_poly.pdbx_seq_one_letter_code
_entity_poly.pdbx_strand_id
1 'polypeptide(L)'
;TQPESSAASDVYKRQGTGTISVFGYQMRFNLQEGFPLVTTKKLHLRSIIHELIWFINGETNIKYLKDNGVTIWDEWADIDGNLGPIYGHQWRNWNSDGLDQLQDVIHSLKTNPSSRRMIVTAWNPNIIPESKKSFKENVENGKAALPPCHAFFQFYVSNNKLSCQMYQRSADVFLGVPFNIASYALLTHMIAQVCGYDVGDFIHTFGDTHIYLNHIEQVDLQLTREPMKLPKLKLNPLVDKIEDFKYEDIEILDYDSHPSIKGCLLYTSDAADDSG
;
A
#
# COMPACT_ATOMS: atom_id res chain seq x y z
N THR A 1 5.63 2.10 -34.68
CA THR A 1 5.31 0.70 -34.43
C THR A 1 5.12 0.53 -32.93
N GLN A 2 3.87 0.46 -32.48
CA GLN A 2 3.54 0.03 -31.13
C GLN A 2 4.09 -1.40 -30.96
N PRO A 3 4.74 -1.73 -29.83
CA PRO A 3 5.01 -3.12 -29.55
C PRO A 3 3.66 -3.81 -29.36
N GLU A 4 3.38 -4.79 -30.20
CA GLU A 4 2.27 -5.71 -29.98
C GLU A 4 2.46 -6.31 -28.59
N SER A 5 1.52 -6.04 -27.71
CA SER A 5 1.43 -6.65 -26.39
C SER A 5 1.22 -8.14 -26.59
N SER A 6 2.27 -8.93 -26.56
CA SER A 6 2.22 -10.38 -26.49
C SER A 6 1.93 -10.87 -25.05
N ALA A 7 1.29 -10.07 -24.24
CA ALA A 7 0.68 -10.53 -23.01
C ALA A 7 -0.66 -11.17 -23.38
N ALA A 8 -0.61 -12.37 -23.93
CA ALA A 8 -1.76 -13.23 -23.91
C ALA A 8 -2.20 -13.35 -22.44
N SER A 9 -3.37 -12.83 -22.15
CA SER A 9 -4.00 -12.92 -20.85
C SER A 9 -4.30 -14.39 -20.56
N ASP A 10 -3.43 -15.05 -19.83
CA ASP A 10 -3.79 -16.31 -19.21
C ASP A 10 -4.86 -16.02 -18.16
N VAL A 11 -6.08 -16.45 -18.47
CA VAL A 11 -7.20 -16.40 -17.53
C VAL A 11 -6.95 -17.51 -16.51
N TYR A 12 -6.22 -17.20 -15.45
CA TYR A 12 -6.07 -18.10 -14.32
C TYR A 12 -7.33 -18.07 -13.47
N LYS A 13 -7.96 -19.23 -13.32
CA LYS A 13 -9.04 -19.43 -12.34
C LYS A 13 -8.42 -19.40 -10.94
N ARG A 14 -8.36 -18.25 -10.33
CA ARG A 14 -8.19 -18.15 -8.88
C ARG A 14 -9.58 -18.18 -8.27
N GLN A 15 -9.86 -19.22 -7.46
CA GLN A 15 -11.07 -19.42 -6.64
C GLN A 15 -12.41 -19.20 -7.35
N GLY A 16 -12.52 -19.63 -8.57
CA GLY A 16 -13.75 -19.55 -9.34
C GLY A 16 -14.03 -18.18 -9.98
N THR A 17 -13.32 -17.10 -9.63
CA THR A 17 -13.59 -15.76 -10.17
C THR A 17 -12.74 -15.46 -11.41
N GLY A 18 -11.52 -15.93 -11.54
CA GLY A 18 -10.63 -15.61 -12.66
C GLY A 18 -10.18 -14.14 -12.70
N THR A 19 -9.09 -13.89 -13.41
CA THR A 19 -8.51 -12.55 -13.58
C THR A 19 -8.07 -12.30 -15.01
N ILE A 20 -8.00 -11.02 -15.40
CA ILE A 20 -7.24 -10.55 -16.56
C ILE A 20 -5.99 -9.90 -15.98
N SER A 21 -4.81 -10.32 -16.41
CA SER A 21 -3.56 -9.81 -15.81
C SER A 21 -2.49 -9.49 -16.85
N VAL A 22 -1.56 -8.61 -16.43
CA VAL A 22 -0.32 -8.30 -17.12
C VAL A 22 0.83 -8.41 -16.10
N PHE A 23 1.94 -9.01 -16.50
CA PHE A 23 3.11 -9.13 -15.66
C PHE A 23 4.14 -8.05 -15.98
N GLY A 24 4.48 -7.26 -14.95
CA GLY A 24 5.45 -6.17 -15.08
C GLY A 24 4.85 -4.89 -15.70
N TYR A 25 4.50 -3.95 -14.83
CA TYR A 25 4.02 -2.62 -15.21
C TYR A 25 4.58 -1.57 -14.26
N GLN A 26 4.60 -0.31 -14.67
CA GLN A 26 5.04 0.79 -13.81
C GLN A 26 4.22 2.04 -14.06
N MET A 27 3.84 2.71 -12.96
CA MET A 27 3.24 4.04 -12.97
C MET A 27 4.18 5.03 -12.29
N ARG A 28 4.11 6.30 -12.69
CA ARG A 28 4.87 7.40 -12.08
C ARG A 28 3.94 8.58 -11.82
N PHE A 29 4.04 9.12 -10.61
CA PHE A 29 3.25 10.25 -10.15
C PHE A 29 4.19 11.36 -9.67
N ASN A 30 4.14 12.53 -10.31
CA ASN A 30 4.84 13.72 -9.82
C ASN A 30 4.05 14.32 -8.65
N LEU A 31 4.57 14.18 -7.43
CA LEU A 31 3.88 14.62 -6.22
C LEU A 31 3.80 16.15 -6.07
N GLN A 32 4.52 16.89 -6.90
CA GLN A 32 4.43 18.36 -6.95
C GLN A 32 3.21 18.87 -7.72
N GLU A 33 2.62 18.03 -8.60
CA GLU A 33 1.42 18.38 -9.38
C GLU A 33 0.12 18.24 -8.58
N GLY A 34 0.16 17.53 -7.47
CA GLY A 34 -0.96 17.28 -6.58
C GLY A 34 -0.84 15.92 -5.91
N PHE A 35 -1.75 15.66 -4.98
CA PHE A 35 -1.80 14.37 -4.29
C PHE A 35 -2.49 13.33 -5.20
N PRO A 36 -1.84 12.19 -5.53
CA PRO A 36 -2.35 11.23 -6.52
C PRO A 36 -3.47 10.36 -5.94
N LEU A 37 -4.60 10.98 -5.68
CA LEU A 37 -5.82 10.35 -5.22
C LEU A 37 -6.77 10.18 -6.40
N VAL A 38 -7.26 8.97 -6.63
CA VAL A 38 -8.18 8.68 -7.73
C VAL A 38 -9.44 9.54 -7.61
N THR A 39 -9.82 10.20 -8.70
CA THR A 39 -11.01 11.07 -8.79
C THR A 39 -12.16 10.44 -9.59
N THR A 40 -11.88 9.42 -10.38
CA THR A 40 -12.91 8.69 -11.15
C THR A 40 -13.82 7.80 -10.31
N LYS A 41 -13.45 7.59 -9.05
CA LYS A 41 -14.32 7.05 -7.98
C LYS A 41 -13.86 7.56 -6.63
N LYS A 42 -14.80 7.75 -5.69
CA LYS A 42 -14.48 8.19 -4.32
C LYS A 42 -13.80 7.07 -3.54
N LEU A 43 -12.67 7.36 -2.92
CA LEU A 43 -11.94 6.47 -2.02
C LEU A 43 -12.26 6.78 -0.55
N HIS A 44 -12.12 5.77 0.31
CA HIS A 44 -12.31 5.91 1.76
C HIS A 44 -11.02 6.37 2.44
N LEU A 45 -10.76 7.67 2.41
CA LEU A 45 -9.53 8.30 2.92
C LEU A 45 -9.21 7.93 4.37
N ARG A 46 -10.25 7.84 5.21
CA ARG A 46 -10.07 7.48 6.62
C ARG A 46 -9.33 6.15 6.78
N SER A 47 -9.72 5.13 6.02
CA SER A 47 -9.03 3.83 6.05
C SER A 47 -7.58 3.93 5.60
N ILE A 48 -7.29 4.66 4.53
CA ILE A 48 -5.94 4.82 3.99
C ILE A 48 -5.02 5.47 5.03
N ILE A 49 -5.48 6.56 5.66
CA ILE A 49 -4.67 7.32 6.61
C ILE A 49 -4.43 6.52 7.90
N HIS A 50 -5.48 5.93 8.48
CA HIS A 50 -5.33 5.14 9.70
C HIS A 50 -4.50 3.87 9.49
N GLU A 51 -4.65 3.19 8.35
CA GLU A 51 -3.82 2.03 8.01
C GLU A 51 -2.34 2.40 7.93
N LEU A 52 -2.01 3.50 7.25
CA LEU A 52 -0.62 3.95 7.15
C LEU A 52 -0.03 4.32 8.52
N ILE A 53 -0.78 5.06 9.35
CA ILE A 53 -0.35 5.39 10.73
C ILE A 53 -0.12 4.11 11.53
N TRP A 54 -0.99 3.14 11.41
CA TRP A 54 -0.89 1.85 12.06
C TRP A 54 0.36 1.07 11.63
N PHE A 55 0.69 1.05 10.33
CA PHE A 55 1.96 0.49 9.84
C PHE A 55 3.18 1.23 10.37
N ILE A 56 3.16 2.58 10.35
CA ILE A 56 4.26 3.41 10.85
C ILE A 56 4.54 3.15 12.33
N ASN A 57 3.52 2.85 13.12
CA ASN A 57 3.66 2.52 14.54
C ASN A 57 4.06 1.06 14.80
N GLY A 58 4.24 0.25 13.76
CA GLY A 58 4.63 -1.17 13.92
C GLY A 58 3.52 -2.07 14.46
N GLU A 59 2.31 -1.58 14.47
CA GLU A 59 1.14 -2.26 15.01
C GLU A 59 0.73 -3.44 14.13
N THR A 60 0.22 -4.51 14.76
CA THR A 60 -0.26 -5.73 14.08
C THR A 60 -1.61 -6.20 14.60
N ASN A 61 -2.13 -5.58 15.66
CA ASN A 61 -3.46 -5.83 16.18
C ASN A 61 -4.45 -4.81 15.64
N ILE A 62 -5.61 -5.27 15.17
CA ILE A 62 -6.63 -4.42 14.53
C ILE A 62 -7.41 -3.51 15.48
N LYS A 63 -7.13 -3.58 16.80
CA LYS A 63 -7.86 -2.78 17.78
C LYS A 63 -7.84 -1.29 17.47
N TYR A 64 -6.65 -0.75 17.16
CA TYR A 64 -6.52 0.67 16.76
C TYR A 64 -7.39 1.00 15.54
N LEU A 65 -7.40 0.14 14.53
CA LEU A 65 -8.20 0.32 13.31
C LEU A 65 -9.70 0.31 13.64
N LYS A 66 -10.17 -0.66 14.44
CA LYS A 66 -11.58 -0.76 14.88
C LYS A 66 -12.02 0.45 15.69
N ASP A 67 -11.20 0.90 16.64
CA ASP A 67 -11.47 2.08 17.48
C ASP A 67 -11.63 3.34 16.61
N ASN A 68 -11.05 3.35 15.41
CA ASN A 68 -11.15 4.42 14.43
C ASN A 68 -12.13 4.14 13.27
N GLY A 69 -12.97 3.11 13.38
CA GLY A 69 -13.99 2.79 12.38
C GLY A 69 -13.44 2.25 11.06
N VAL A 70 -12.27 1.62 11.09
CA VAL A 70 -11.60 0.99 9.94
C VAL A 70 -11.69 -0.52 10.08
N THR A 71 -12.29 -1.20 9.09
CA THR A 71 -12.63 -2.62 9.13
C THR A 71 -11.95 -3.46 8.05
N ILE A 72 -11.07 -2.86 7.26
CA ILE A 72 -10.45 -3.51 6.09
C ILE A 72 -9.55 -4.70 6.40
N TRP A 73 -9.22 -4.92 7.68
CA TRP A 73 -8.39 -6.02 8.17
C TRP A 73 -9.17 -7.03 9.06
N ASP A 74 -10.48 -6.82 9.29
CA ASP A 74 -11.26 -7.61 10.24
C ASP A 74 -11.32 -9.10 9.86
N GLU A 75 -11.39 -9.42 8.57
CA GLU A 75 -11.50 -10.80 8.08
C GLU A 75 -10.23 -11.63 8.29
N TRP A 76 -9.08 -10.96 8.38
CA TRP A 76 -7.75 -11.59 8.45
C TRP A 76 -7.24 -11.78 9.88
N ALA A 77 -7.88 -11.14 10.84
CA ALA A 77 -7.47 -11.18 12.23
C ALA A 77 -7.93 -12.47 12.93
N ASP A 78 -7.11 -12.93 13.87
CA ASP A 78 -7.51 -13.98 14.81
C ASP A 78 -8.60 -13.48 15.79
N ILE A 79 -9.00 -14.33 16.74
CA ILE A 79 -10.05 -14.01 17.71
C ILE A 79 -9.66 -12.83 18.62
N ASP A 80 -8.38 -12.62 18.86
CA ASP A 80 -7.83 -11.54 19.69
C ASP A 80 -7.49 -10.29 18.88
N GLY A 81 -7.74 -10.31 17.58
CA GLY A 81 -7.50 -9.20 16.67
C GLY A 81 -6.07 -9.11 16.13
N ASN A 82 -5.28 -10.16 16.23
CA ASN A 82 -3.90 -10.17 15.75
C ASN A 82 -3.80 -10.66 14.31
N LEU A 83 -2.82 -10.11 13.58
CA LEU A 83 -2.49 -10.44 12.19
C LEU A 83 -1.11 -11.07 12.03
N GLY A 84 -0.43 -11.34 13.15
CA GLY A 84 0.98 -11.76 13.11
C GLY A 84 1.92 -10.65 12.63
N PRO A 85 3.18 -10.97 12.32
CA PRO A 85 4.24 -9.99 12.04
C PRO A 85 4.17 -9.43 10.60
N ILE A 86 3.04 -8.80 10.24
CA ILE A 86 2.80 -8.17 8.93
C ILE A 86 3.54 -6.83 8.79
N TYR A 87 3.38 -6.17 7.69
CA TYR A 87 3.92 -4.87 7.23
C TYR A 87 4.59 -3.99 8.29
N GLY A 88 3.83 -3.41 9.21
CA GLY A 88 4.33 -2.48 10.22
C GLY A 88 5.35 -3.12 11.16
N HIS A 89 5.13 -4.37 11.55
CA HIS A 89 6.10 -5.10 12.35
C HIS A 89 7.44 -5.26 11.62
N GLN A 90 7.40 -5.65 10.34
CA GLN A 90 8.62 -5.79 9.55
C GLN A 90 9.34 -4.44 9.34
N TRP A 91 8.60 -3.35 9.19
CA TRP A 91 9.18 -2.02 9.03
C TRP A 91 9.89 -1.52 10.28
N ARG A 92 9.33 -1.79 11.49
CA ARG A 92 9.74 -1.20 12.75
C ARG A 92 10.48 -2.15 13.70
N ASN A 93 10.38 -3.47 13.47
CA ASN A 93 10.99 -4.50 14.32
C ASN A 93 11.24 -5.79 13.52
N TRP A 94 12.08 -5.70 12.51
CA TRP A 94 12.40 -6.83 11.64
C TRP A 94 12.80 -8.08 12.42
N ASN A 95 12.16 -9.23 12.13
CA ASN A 95 12.36 -10.52 12.85
C ASN A 95 12.15 -10.48 14.37
N SER A 96 11.58 -9.41 14.93
CA SER A 96 11.49 -9.19 16.38
C SER A 96 12.86 -9.07 17.07
N ASP A 97 13.90 -8.67 16.35
CA ASP A 97 15.28 -8.49 16.87
C ASP A 97 15.66 -7.01 17.10
N GLY A 98 14.69 -6.10 16.94
CA GLY A 98 14.84 -4.67 17.21
C GLY A 98 15.38 -3.85 16.03
N LEU A 99 15.55 -4.43 14.85
CA LEU A 99 15.96 -3.69 13.65
C LEU A 99 14.78 -2.86 13.10
N ASP A 100 14.88 -1.54 13.23
CA ASP A 100 13.90 -0.57 12.73
C ASP A 100 14.31 -0.02 11.36
N GLN A 101 13.84 -0.67 10.29
CA GLN A 101 14.18 -0.30 8.92
C GLN A 101 13.73 1.11 8.54
N LEU A 102 12.54 1.53 9.03
CA LEU A 102 12.01 2.85 8.70
C LEU A 102 12.84 3.96 9.34
N GLN A 103 13.23 3.78 10.60
CA GLN A 103 14.07 4.74 11.32
C GLN A 103 15.49 4.81 10.72
N ASP A 104 16.06 3.67 10.33
CA ASP A 104 17.36 3.61 9.66
C ASP A 104 17.35 4.36 8.32
N VAL A 105 16.26 4.24 7.55
CA VAL A 105 16.07 5.01 6.32
C VAL A 105 15.97 6.50 6.60
N ILE A 106 15.18 6.92 7.60
CA ILE A 106 15.06 8.34 7.98
C ILE A 106 16.41 8.88 8.45
N HIS A 107 17.16 8.12 9.24
CA HIS A 107 18.51 8.49 9.64
C HIS A 107 19.44 8.66 8.43
N SER A 108 19.41 7.70 7.49
CA SER A 108 20.21 7.76 6.26
C SER A 108 19.84 8.94 5.38
N LEU A 109 18.55 9.27 5.25
CA LEU A 109 18.09 10.44 4.51
C LEU A 109 18.65 11.74 5.08
N LYS A 110 18.76 11.86 6.43
CA LYS A 110 19.29 13.04 7.10
C LYS A 110 20.82 13.14 7.08
N THR A 111 21.54 12.01 7.05
CA THR A 111 23.00 11.98 7.23
C THR A 111 23.77 11.60 5.97
N ASN A 112 23.19 10.81 5.06
CA ASN A 112 23.79 10.36 3.82
C ASN A 112 22.74 10.18 2.71
N PRO A 113 22.18 11.29 2.18
CA PRO A 113 21.09 11.23 1.20
C PRO A 113 21.48 10.61 -0.15
N SER A 114 22.76 10.44 -0.43
CA SER A 114 23.27 9.75 -1.63
C SER A 114 23.31 8.22 -1.49
N SER A 115 22.93 7.67 -0.34
CA SER A 115 22.90 6.24 -0.09
C SER A 115 21.94 5.53 -1.08
N ARG A 116 22.37 4.37 -1.57
CA ARG A 116 21.54 3.48 -2.40
C ARG A 116 20.92 2.34 -1.59
N ARG A 117 20.99 2.42 -0.24
CA ARG A 117 20.55 1.39 0.70
C ARG A 117 19.28 1.79 1.48
N MET A 118 18.61 2.84 1.07
CA MET A 118 17.40 3.35 1.71
C MET A 118 16.18 2.50 1.30
N ILE A 119 16.16 1.26 1.74
CA ILE A 119 15.14 0.26 1.42
C ILE A 119 14.46 -0.18 2.71
N VAL A 120 13.14 -0.31 2.66
CA VAL A 120 12.31 -0.96 3.67
C VAL A 120 11.60 -2.13 3.02
N THR A 121 11.73 -3.32 3.59
CA THR A 121 11.07 -4.54 3.08
C THR A 121 10.10 -5.11 4.10
N ALA A 122 8.93 -5.51 3.61
CA ALA A 122 7.97 -6.32 4.36
C ALA A 122 8.09 -7.81 3.99
N TRP A 123 8.74 -8.12 2.87
CA TRP A 123 8.89 -9.49 2.40
C TRP A 123 9.98 -10.20 3.20
N ASN A 124 9.55 -10.99 4.17
CA ASN A 124 10.41 -11.79 5.01
C ASN A 124 10.06 -13.28 4.85
N PRO A 125 10.90 -14.07 4.17
CA PRO A 125 10.61 -15.50 3.91
C PRO A 125 10.33 -16.33 5.18
N ASN A 126 10.86 -15.91 6.33
CA ASN A 126 10.66 -16.64 7.59
C ASN A 126 9.23 -16.56 8.13
N ILE A 127 8.46 -15.53 7.73
CA ILE A 127 7.11 -15.28 8.26
C ILE A 127 6.01 -15.43 7.20
N ILE A 128 6.36 -15.78 5.97
CA ILE A 128 5.38 -16.04 4.92
C ILE A 128 4.44 -17.16 5.40
N PRO A 129 3.11 -16.95 5.30
CA PRO A 129 2.15 -17.97 5.73
C PRO A 129 2.27 -19.25 4.91
N GLU A 130 1.96 -20.36 5.55
CA GLU A 130 1.89 -21.65 4.88
C GLU A 130 0.54 -21.76 4.14
N SER A 131 0.58 -22.01 2.84
CA SER A 131 -0.60 -22.05 1.96
C SER A 131 -1.66 -23.11 2.34
N LYS A 132 -1.23 -24.18 3.01
CA LYS A 132 -2.12 -25.27 3.46
C LYS A 132 -2.80 -25.00 4.79
N LYS A 133 -2.47 -23.91 5.48
CA LYS A 133 -3.03 -23.50 6.76
C LYS A 133 -3.94 -22.29 6.58
N SER A 134 -4.98 -22.20 7.39
CA SER A 134 -5.77 -20.99 7.47
C SER A 134 -4.92 -19.81 7.98
N PHE A 135 -5.34 -18.57 7.70
CA PHE A 135 -4.64 -17.39 8.22
C PHE A 135 -4.58 -17.37 9.75
N LYS A 136 -5.60 -17.88 10.47
CA LYS A 136 -5.60 -18.01 11.93
C LYS A 136 -4.51 -18.96 12.41
N GLU A 137 -4.44 -20.16 11.82
CA GLU A 137 -3.39 -21.13 12.14
C GLU A 137 -2.00 -20.59 11.83
N ASN A 138 -1.84 -19.81 10.76
CA ASN A 138 -0.58 -19.14 10.44
C ASN A 138 -0.20 -18.14 11.55
N VAL A 139 -1.11 -17.29 11.99
CA VAL A 139 -0.86 -16.32 13.06
C VAL A 139 -0.51 -17.01 14.38
N GLU A 140 -1.23 -18.06 14.76
CA GLU A 140 -0.94 -18.88 15.95
C GLU A 140 0.45 -19.53 15.90
N ASN A 141 0.96 -19.81 14.68
CA ASN A 141 2.32 -20.34 14.47
C ASN A 141 3.38 -19.23 14.26
N GLY A 142 3.08 -17.98 14.57
CA GLY A 142 4.00 -16.85 14.46
C GLY A 142 4.29 -16.40 13.02
N LYS A 143 3.45 -16.79 12.07
CA LYS A 143 3.50 -16.33 10.67
C LYS A 143 2.60 -15.11 10.48
N ALA A 144 2.78 -14.41 9.37
CA ALA A 144 1.85 -13.36 8.95
C ALA A 144 0.50 -13.96 8.55
N ALA A 145 -0.60 -13.21 8.75
CA ALA A 145 -1.91 -13.61 8.26
C ALA A 145 -1.94 -13.66 6.73
N LEU A 146 -1.23 -12.75 6.08
CA LEU A 146 -1.15 -12.61 4.62
C LEU A 146 0.30 -12.42 4.16
N PRO A 147 0.67 -12.94 2.99
CA PRO A 147 1.93 -12.58 2.35
C PRO A 147 1.85 -11.12 1.87
N PRO A 148 2.86 -10.26 2.15
CA PRO A 148 2.78 -8.84 1.81
C PRO A 148 2.73 -8.62 0.30
N CYS A 149 1.69 -7.92 -0.19
CA CYS A 149 1.54 -7.55 -1.62
C CYS A 149 2.53 -6.45 -2.01
N HIS A 150 2.56 -5.33 -1.27
CA HIS A 150 3.59 -4.29 -1.40
C HIS A 150 4.83 -4.74 -0.62
N ALA A 151 5.75 -5.40 -1.35
CA ALA A 151 6.81 -6.19 -0.77
C ALA A 151 7.97 -5.36 -0.22
N PHE A 152 8.37 -4.31 -0.92
CA PHE A 152 9.41 -3.37 -0.47
C PHE A 152 9.29 -2.02 -1.18
N PHE A 153 9.92 -1.01 -0.59
CA PHE A 153 10.03 0.31 -1.19
C PHE A 153 11.42 0.92 -0.92
N GLN A 154 11.82 1.84 -1.79
CA GLN A 154 13.13 2.50 -1.78
C GLN A 154 12.95 3.99 -1.93
N PHE A 155 13.76 4.76 -1.20
CA PHE A 155 13.84 6.20 -1.33
C PHE A 155 15.06 6.65 -2.13
N TYR A 156 14.91 7.80 -2.79
CA TYR A 156 15.94 8.44 -3.58
C TYR A 156 15.82 9.96 -3.44
N VAL A 157 16.97 10.62 -3.22
CA VAL A 157 17.03 12.09 -3.14
C VAL A 157 17.78 12.63 -4.34
N SER A 158 17.17 13.59 -5.02
CA SER A 158 17.82 14.36 -6.11
C SER A 158 17.30 15.79 -6.12
N ASN A 159 18.20 16.78 -6.27
CA ASN A 159 17.84 18.19 -6.29
C ASN A 159 16.95 18.61 -5.10
N ASN A 160 17.29 18.17 -3.90
CA ASN A 160 16.53 18.38 -2.66
C ASN A 160 15.10 17.82 -2.67
N LYS A 161 14.79 16.88 -3.57
CA LYS A 161 13.48 16.23 -3.68
C LYS A 161 13.58 14.77 -3.32
N LEU A 162 12.65 14.31 -2.46
CA LEU A 162 12.50 12.92 -2.07
C LEU A 162 11.52 12.20 -2.99
N SER A 163 11.98 11.14 -3.63
CA SER A 163 11.16 10.21 -4.41
C SER A 163 11.09 8.85 -3.72
N CYS A 164 9.99 8.14 -3.95
CA CYS A 164 9.80 6.78 -3.46
C CYS A 164 9.45 5.85 -4.62
N GLN A 165 10.09 4.68 -4.68
CA GLN A 165 9.67 3.59 -5.56
C GLN A 165 9.22 2.41 -4.73
N MET A 166 8.02 1.90 -4.98
CA MET A 166 7.46 0.72 -4.32
C MET A 166 7.25 -0.41 -5.33
N TYR A 167 7.63 -1.63 -4.94
CA TYR A 167 7.32 -2.85 -5.69
C TYR A 167 6.16 -3.59 -5.05
N GLN A 168 5.10 -3.78 -5.82
CA GLN A 168 3.92 -4.57 -5.46
C GLN A 168 3.88 -5.85 -6.29
N ARG A 169 4.04 -7.02 -5.64
CA ARG A 169 4.11 -8.31 -6.32
C ARG A 169 2.78 -8.76 -6.91
N SER A 170 1.67 -8.36 -6.27
CA SER A 170 0.30 -8.72 -6.63
C SER A 170 -0.60 -7.50 -6.46
N ALA A 171 -1.29 -7.08 -7.50
CA ALA A 171 -1.93 -5.78 -7.58
C ALA A 171 -3.33 -5.86 -8.19
N ASP A 172 -4.37 -5.86 -7.34
CA ASP A 172 -5.74 -5.62 -7.76
C ASP A 172 -5.89 -4.16 -8.17
N VAL A 173 -5.98 -3.92 -9.49
CA VAL A 173 -6.01 -2.56 -10.06
C VAL A 173 -7.27 -1.80 -9.67
N PHE A 174 -8.39 -2.52 -9.50
CA PHE A 174 -9.66 -1.86 -9.21
C PHE A 174 -9.80 -1.47 -7.74
N LEU A 175 -9.47 -2.34 -6.78
CA LEU A 175 -9.67 -2.08 -5.36
C LEU A 175 -8.39 -1.66 -4.64
N GLY A 176 -7.33 -2.45 -4.71
CA GLY A 176 -6.14 -2.26 -3.89
C GLY A 176 -5.21 -1.14 -4.37
N VAL A 177 -4.89 -1.12 -5.66
CA VAL A 177 -3.91 -0.20 -6.24
C VAL A 177 -4.22 1.28 -5.93
N PRO A 178 -5.47 1.79 -6.03
CA PRO A 178 -5.77 3.18 -5.67
C PRO A 178 -5.46 3.52 -4.21
N PHE A 179 -5.69 2.60 -3.28
CA PHE A 179 -5.34 2.74 -1.87
C PHE A 179 -3.82 2.77 -1.69
N ASN A 180 -3.10 1.87 -2.34
CA ASN A 180 -1.64 1.78 -2.23
C ASN A 180 -0.96 3.03 -2.81
N ILE A 181 -1.44 3.58 -3.94
CA ILE A 181 -0.94 4.85 -4.50
C ILE A 181 -1.05 5.96 -3.48
N ALA A 182 -2.23 6.17 -2.90
CA ALA A 182 -2.48 7.23 -1.93
C ALA A 182 -1.66 7.03 -0.64
N SER A 183 -1.57 5.79 -0.14
CA SER A 183 -0.82 5.44 1.07
C SER A 183 0.67 5.74 0.93
N TYR A 184 1.31 5.28 -0.16
CA TYR A 184 2.75 5.50 -0.37
C TYR A 184 3.09 6.93 -0.81
N ALA A 185 2.19 7.62 -1.51
CA ALA A 185 2.33 9.06 -1.74
C ALA A 185 2.31 9.83 -0.42
N LEU A 186 1.36 9.50 0.49
CA LEU A 186 1.28 10.09 1.82
C LEU A 186 2.54 9.81 2.63
N LEU A 187 3.01 8.57 2.68
CA LEU A 187 4.27 8.19 3.34
C LEU A 187 5.46 9.00 2.81
N THR A 188 5.52 9.20 1.49
CA THR A 188 6.60 9.99 0.87
C THR A 188 6.55 11.45 1.33
N HIS A 189 5.38 12.07 1.39
CA HIS A 189 5.21 13.43 1.92
C HIS A 189 5.60 13.54 3.39
N MET A 190 5.16 12.59 4.23
CA MET A 190 5.47 12.59 5.67
C MET A 190 6.98 12.47 5.90
N ILE A 191 7.66 11.55 5.22
CA ILE A 191 9.12 11.38 5.33
C ILE A 191 9.87 12.59 4.76
N ALA A 192 9.40 13.17 3.64
CA ALA A 192 9.99 14.39 3.08
C ALA A 192 9.96 15.52 4.11
N GLN A 193 8.81 15.77 4.78
CA GLN A 193 8.69 16.77 5.84
C GLN A 193 9.64 16.50 7.00
N VAL A 194 9.65 15.29 7.55
CA VAL A 194 10.49 14.89 8.69
C VAL A 194 11.99 15.03 8.38
N CYS A 195 12.37 14.85 7.11
CA CYS A 195 13.75 14.93 6.66
C CYS A 195 14.14 16.30 6.07
N GLY A 196 13.20 17.23 5.88
CA GLY A 196 13.45 18.56 5.34
C GLY A 196 13.65 18.60 3.82
N TYR A 197 12.99 17.71 3.08
CA TYR A 197 13.00 17.66 1.61
C TYR A 197 11.69 18.15 1.02
N ASP A 198 11.76 18.65 -0.21
CA ASP A 198 10.58 18.72 -1.09
C ASP A 198 10.22 17.30 -1.59
N VAL A 199 8.98 17.12 -2.05
CA VAL A 199 8.58 15.86 -2.67
C VAL A 199 8.99 15.81 -4.15
N GLY A 200 9.38 14.63 -4.60
CA GLY A 200 9.65 14.29 -6.00
C GLY A 200 8.55 13.41 -6.58
N ASP A 201 8.93 12.22 -7.04
CA ASP A 201 8.01 11.27 -7.65
C ASP A 201 7.65 10.12 -6.70
N PHE A 202 6.43 9.62 -6.82
CA PHE A 202 6.10 8.26 -6.40
C PHE A 202 6.08 7.35 -7.65
N ILE A 203 6.87 6.27 -7.61
CA ILE A 203 6.96 5.27 -8.67
C ILE A 203 6.38 3.96 -8.14
N HIS A 204 5.32 3.49 -8.78
CA HIS A 204 4.65 2.24 -8.43
C HIS A 204 5.00 1.18 -9.47
N THR A 205 5.79 0.20 -9.07
CA THR A 205 6.23 -0.91 -9.91
C THR A 205 5.49 -2.18 -9.51
N PHE A 206 4.97 -2.89 -10.50
CA PHE A 206 4.10 -4.04 -10.29
C PHE A 206 4.72 -5.33 -10.82
N GLY A 207 4.45 -6.44 -10.12
CA GLY A 207 4.58 -7.80 -10.65
C GLY A 207 3.31 -8.20 -11.40
N ASP A 208 2.49 -9.05 -10.79
CA ASP A 208 1.16 -9.44 -11.32
C ASP A 208 0.17 -8.29 -11.09
N THR A 209 -0.27 -7.70 -12.18
CA THR A 209 -1.21 -6.56 -12.20
C THR A 209 -2.51 -7.05 -12.80
N HIS A 210 -3.58 -7.13 -12.02
CA HIS A 210 -4.79 -7.83 -12.44
C HIS A 210 -6.09 -7.10 -12.12
N ILE A 211 -7.13 -7.48 -12.87
CA ILE A 211 -8.53 -7.11 -12.66
C ILE A 211 -9.30 -8.41 -12.53
N TYR A 212 -10.06 -8.57 -11.43
CA TYR A 212 -10.96 -9.70 -11.27
C TYR A 212 -12.12 -9.64 -12.26
N LEU A 213 -12.51 -10.79 -12.83
CA LEU A 213 -13.58 -10.84 -13.86
C LEU A 213 -14.94 -10.34 -13.33
N ASN A 214 -15.22 -10.48 -12.04
CA ASN A 214 -16.42 -9.93 -11.41
C ASN A 214 -16.39 -8.40 -11.20
N HIS A 215 -15.27 -7.74 -11.55
CA HIS A 215 -15.14 -6.28 -11.49
C HIS A 215 -15.13 -5.61 -12.87
N ILE A 216 -15.30 -6.37 -13.97
CA ILE A 216 -15.23 -5.81 -15.33
C ILE A 216 -16.27 -4.71 -15.55
N GLU A 217 -17.52 -4.92 -15.16
CA GLU A 217 -18.57 -3.90 -15.30
C GLU A 217 -18.26 -2.64 -14.52
N GLN A 218 -17.67 -2.76 -13.34
CA GLN A 218 -17.25 -1.64 -12.50
C GLN A 218 -16.08 -0.87 -13.11
N VAL A 219 -15.14 -1.60 -13.70
CA VAL A 219 -13.99 -1.00 -14.41
C VAL A 219 -14.48 -0.27 -15.66
N ASP A 220 -15.35 -0.89 -16.46
CA ASP A 220 -15.94 -0.26 -17.64
C ASP A 220 -16.68 1.02 -17.26
N LEU A 221 -17.49 1.00 -16.19
CA LEU A 221 -18.13 2.20 -15.66
C LEU A 221 -17.10 3.27 -15.25
N GLN A 222 -16.02 2.88 -14.56
CA GLN A 222 -14.98 3.81 -14.13
C GLN A 222 -14.28 4.45 -15.32
N LEU A 223 -14.04 3.71 -16.39
CA LEU A 223 -13.39 4.19 -17.62
C LEU A 223 -14.24 5.19 -18.42
N THR A 224 -15.57 5.23 -18.20
CA THR A 224 -16.42 6.28 -18.80
C THR A 224 -16.32 7.64 -18.11
N ARG A 225 -15.64 7.72 -16.97
CA ARG A 225 -15.59 8.93 -16.12
C ARG A 225 -14.33 9.74 -16.41
N GLU A 226 -14.50 11.02 -16.70
CA GLU A 226 -13.38 11.94 -16.87
C GLU A 226 -12.70 12.22 -15.53
N PRO A 227 -11.36 12.15 -15.45
CA PRO A 227 -10.63 12.52 -14.26
C PRO A 227 -10.84 13.99 -13.87
N MET A 228 -10.97 14.26 -12.58
CA MET A 228 -11.05 15.60 -12.02
C MET A 228 -9.66 16.09 -11.59
N LYS A 229 -9.54 17.35 -11.19
CA LYS A 229 -8.31 17.93 -10.68
C LYS A 229 -7.83 17.17 -9.45
N LEU A 230 -6.51 16.93 -9.37
CA LEU A 230 -5.92 16.32 -8.19
C LEU A 230 -6.09 17.19 -6.95
N PRO A 231 -6.42 16.61 -5.80
CA PRO A 231 -6.47 17.31 -4.54
C PRO A 231 -5.06 17.71 -4.05
N LYS A 232 -5.02 18.49 -2.99
CA LYS A 232 -3.80 18.89 -2.31
C LYS A 232 -3.70 18.19 -0.97
N LEU A 233 -2.49 17.80 -0.61
CA LEU A 233 -2.19 17.31 0.73
C LEU A 233 -1.62 18.47 1.57
N LYS A 234 -2.12 18.59 2.81
CA LYS A 234 -1.58 19.47 3.82
C LYS A 234 -1.26 18.64 5.05
N LEU A 235 -0.02 18.71 5.52
CA LEU A 235 0.43 18.12 6.77
C LEU A 235 0.61 19.20 7.82
N ASN A 236 0.41 18.83 9.10
CA ASN A 236 0.74 19.71 10.21
C ASN A 236 2.26 19.95 10.23
N PRO A 237 2.75 21.18 10.00
CA PRO A 237 4.17 21.47 9.88
C PRO A 237 4.93 21.35 11.21
N LEU A 238 4.25 21.19 12.34
CA LEU A 238 4.87 21.05 13.67
C LEU A 238 5.28 19.61 13.96
N VAL A 239 4.86 18.64 13.14
CA VAL A 239 5.26 17.24 13.32
C VAL A 239 6.63 17.02 12.68
N ASP A 240 7.61 16.64 13.49
CA ASP A 240 9.02 16.45 13.11
C ASP A 240 9.53 15.01 13.23
N LYS A 241 8.66 14.08 13.72
CA LYS A 241 8.92 12.64 13.78
C LYS A 241 7.83 11.87 13.10
N ILE A 242 8.20 10.79 12.44
CA ILE A 242 7.27 10.00 11.62
C ILE A 242 6.19 9.31 12.48
N GLU A 243 6.55 8.87 13.67
CA GLU A 243 5.66 8.20 14.63
C GLU A 243 4.68 9.14 15.34
N ASP A 244 4.93 10.47 15.32
CA ASP A 244 4.08 11.46 15.99
C ASP A 244 2.89 11.91 15.15
N PHE A 245 2.85 11.57 13.85
CA PHE A 245 1.71 11.87 13.00
C PHE A 245 0.45 11.18 13.47
N LYS A 246 -0.63 11.96 13.55
CA LYS A 246 -1.99 11.51 13.85
C LYS A 246 -2.91 11.80 12.66
N TYR A 247 -4.10 11.23 12.68
CA TYR A 247 -5.10 11.47 11.65
C TYR A 247 -5.40 12.95 11.45
N GLU A 248 -5.47 13.73 12.54
CA GLU A 248 -5.78 15.17 12.56
C GLU A 248 -4.66 16.03 11.96
N ASP A 249 -3.45 15.50 11.82
CA ASP A 249 -2.30 16.18 11.20
C ASP A 249 -2.30 16.11 9.67
N ILE A 250 -3.26 15.38 9.08
CA ILE A 250 -3.31 15.05 7.65
C ILE A 250 -4.64 15.56 7.07
N GLU A 251 -4.57 16.53 6.20
CA GLU A 251 -5.74 17.15 5.57
C GLU A 251 -5.64 17.05 4.04
N ILE A 252 -6.67 16.49 3.39
CA ILE A 252 -6.80 16.47 1.94
C ILE A 252 -7.76 17.59 1.53
N LEU A 253 -7.23 18.57 0.81
CA LEU A 253 -7.96 19.75 0.36
C LEU A 253 -8.39 19.59 -1.09
N ASP A 254 -9.55 20.15 -1.42
CA ASP A 254 -10.07 20.22 -2.78
C ASP A 254 -10.28 18.83 -3.43
N TYR A 255 -10.62 17.80 -2.65
CA TYR A 255 -10.92 16.48 -3.18
C TYR A 255 -12.34 16.43 -3.74
N ASP A 256 -12.44 16.62 -5.06
CA ASP A 256 -13.64 16.37 -5.83
C ASP A 256 -13.50 15.05 -6.58
N SER A 257 -14.55 14.22 -6.58
CA SER A 257 -14.53 12.90 -7.17
C SER A 257 -15.90 12.43 -7.61
N HIS A 258 -15.94 11.58 -8.61
CA HIS A 258 -17.15 10.83 -8.93
C HIS A 258 -17.57 9.93 -7.75
N PRO A 259 -18.85 9.56 -7.65
CA PRO A 259 -19.34 8.67 -6.61
C PRO A 259 -18.56 7.37 -6.54
N SER A 260 -18.51 6.76 -5.36
CA SER A 260 -17.88 5.43 -5.17
C SER A 260 -18.51 4.40 -6.09
N ILE A 261 -17.70 3.44 -6.54
CA ILE A 261 -18.16 2.24 -7.25
C ILE A 261 -17.91 1.07 -6.31
N LYS A 262 -18.99 0.37 -5.93
CA LYS A 262 -18.88 -0.80 -5.05
C LYS A 262 -18.29 -1.97 -5.84
N GLY A 263 -17.17 -2.52 -5.37
CA GLY A 263 -16.68 -3.82 -5.77
C GLY A 263 -17.23 -4.89 -4.83
N CYS A 264 -17.52 -6.06 -5.33
CA CYS A 264 -17.78 -7.21 -4.49
C CYS A 264 -16.43 -7.79 -4.07
N LEU A 265 -16.06 -7.62 -2.81
CA LEU A 265 -14.90 -8.29 -2.25
C LEU A 265 -15.30 -9.76 -2.03
N LEU A 266 -14.94 -10.62 -2.97
CA LEU A 266 -14.87 -12.06 -2.70
C LEU A 266 -13.54 -12.31 -1.98
N TYR A 267 -13.43 -11.83 -0.74
CA TYR A 267 -12.22 -12.00 0.10
C TYR A 267 -12.07 -13.40 0.68
N THR A 268 -12.72 -14.39 0.14
CA THR A 268 -12.59 -15.71 0.72
C THR A 268 -11.25 -16.36 0.44
N SER A 269 -10.22 -15.61 -0.13
CA SER A 269 -9.23 -16.46 -0.70
C SER A 269 -7.86 -16.00 -1.14
N ASP A 270 -7.49 -14.73 -1.13
CA ASP A 270 -6.10 -14.41 -1.43
C ASP A 270 -5.10 -14.97 -0.42
N ALA A 271 -5.58 -15.38 0.76
CA ALA A 271 -4.79 -16.13 1.74
C ALA A 271 -4.87 -17.66 1.56
N ALA A 272 -5.90 -18.17 0.88
CA ALA A 272 -6.06 -19.61 0.65
C ALA A 272 -5.54 -20.06 -0.73
N ASP A 273 -5.21 -19.11 -1.61
CA ASP A 273 -4.86 -19.41 -3.00
C ASP A 273 -3.38 -19.69 -3.26
N ASP A 274 -2.54 -19.61 -2.23
CA ASP A 274 -1.26 -20.30 -2.24
C ASP A 274 -1.41 -21.81 -1.97
N SER A 275 -2.66 -22.37 -2.00
CA SER A 275 -2.94 -23.78 -1.73
C SER A 275 -3.43 -24.54 -2.97
N GLY A 276 -2.81 -24.34 -4.10
CA GLY A 276 -3.07 -25.13 -5.29
C GLY A 276 -1.82 -25.62 -5.93
#